data_53298bda5aa84671b32fb008118578f3
#
_entry.id   53298bda5aa84671b32fb008118578f3
#
_cell.length_a   1.000
_cell.length_b   1.000
_cell.length_c   1.000
_cell.angle_alpha   90.00
_cell.angle_beta   90.00
_cell.angle_gamma   90.00
#
_symmetry.space_group_name_H-M   'P 1'
#
loop_
_entity.id
_entity.type
_entity.pdbx_description
1 polymer ?
#
loop_
_entity_poly.entity_id
_entity_poly.type
_entity_poly.pdbx_seq_one_letter_code
_entity_poly.pdbx_strand_id
1 'polypeptide(L)'
;MSGYGARGSPLVLSGICCLRRADAGLAPEELPSAEGVPVPRRLASVTLDNLDDLPHKCRKCVFWELDPVNHARAQEVGDPGLEKEAWVSAMLLEWGSCGKIAYVDSVPAGYVLYAPPLYVPRSVAFPTSPVSGDAVLLMTANILTEFRGGGLGRMLVQGVAKDLTRRGVKAIEAFGDLRGDGISCVLPADYLLAVGFKTVRPHHHFPRLRLELKTTVSWREDVEVALERLLGSMTPERALRLA
;
A
#
# COMPACT_ATOMS: atom_id res chain seq x y z
N MET A 1 19.60 -12.28 63.76
CA MET A 1 19.47 -13.73 63.98
C MET A 1 19.13 -14.30 62.62
N SER A 2 20.14 -14.80 61.99
CA SER A 2 20.39 -16.21 61.63
C SER A 2 19.39 -16.66 60.55
N GLY A 3 19.74 -17.14 59.44
CA GLY A 3 20.99 -17.57 58.85
C GLY A 3 20.70 -18.68 57.81
N TYR A 4 21.69 -18.89 56.90
CA TYR A 4 21.90 -20.08 56.07
C TYR A 4 20.93 -20.26 54.87
N GLY A 5 21.36 -20.35 53.63
CA GLY A 5 22.64 -20.79 53.03
C GLY A 5 22.48 -22.16 52.39
N ALA A 6 22.82 -22.25 51.10
CA ALA A 6 23.43 -23.36 50.38
C ALA A 6 23.02 -23.31 48.90
N ARG A 7 23.83 -22.93 47.99
CA ARG A 7 24.91 -23.52 47.16
C ARG A 7 24.60 -24.93 46.64
N GLY A 8 24.63 -25.09 45.36
CA GLY A 8 24.76 -26.34 44.65
C GLY A 8 24.91 -26.11 43.13
N SER A 9 26.15 -25.96 42.69
CA SER A 9 26.60 -26.09 41.31
C SER A 9 27.01 -27.55 41.02
N PRO A 10 27.60 -27.90 39.91
CA PRO A 10 27.05 -28.29 38.62
C PRO A 10 27.44 -29.75 38.30
N LEU A 11 26.84 -30.33 37.29
CA LEU A 11 27.41 -31.57 36.71
C LEU A 11 27.56 -31.43 35.19
N VAL A 12 28.82 -31.31 34.85
CA VAL A 12 29.39 -31.57 33.53
C VAL A 12 29.44 -33.09 33.33
N LEU A 13 29.00 -33.56 32.19
CA LEU A 13 29.42 -34.85 31.67
C LEU A 13 29.73 -34.75 30.19
N SER A 14 31.01 -34.79 29.94
CA SER A 14 31.66 -35.06 28.70
C SER A 14 31.32 -36.44 28.18
N GLY A 15 31.20 -36.58 26.91
CA GLY A 15 31.16 -37.87 26.22
C GLY A 15 31.67 -37.72 24.77
N ILE A 16 33.01 -37.82 24.68
CA ILE A 16 33.72 -37.98 23.42
C ILE A 16 33.61 -39.44 23.00
N CYS A 17 33.26 -39.74 21.75
CA CYS A 17 33.86 -40.88 21.06
C CYS A 17 33.72 -40.83 19.53
N CYS A 18 34.83 -40.66 18.91
CA CYS A 18 35.46 -41.40 17.81
C CYS A 18 34.83 -41.43 16.42
N LEU A 19 35.45 -40.67 15.57
CA LEU A 19 36.09 -41.03 14.26
C LEU A 19 35.74 -42.39 13.65
N ARG A 20 35.23 -42.37 12.42
CA ARG A 20 35.88 -43.08 11.30
C ARG A 20 35.57 -42.38 9.97
N ARG A 21 36.68 -42.17 9.22
CA ARG A 21 36.73 -41.85 7.80
C ARG A 21 36.13 -42.97 6.97
N ALA A 22 35.44 -42.63 5.91
CA ALA A 22 35.55 -43.35 4.63
C ALA A 22 35.15 -42.41 3.51
N ASP A 23 36.08 -42.26 2.61
CA ASP A 23 36.06 -41.56 1.34
C ASP A 23 34.93 -42.00 0.45
N ALA A 24 34.27 -41.07 -0.21
CA ALA A 24 33.88 -41.18 -1.62
C ALA A 24 33.48 -39.79 -2.09
N GLY A 25 34.29 -39.19 -2.96
CA GLY A 25 34.02 -37.96 -3.65
C GLY A 25 32.73 -38.06 -4.48
N LEU A 26 31.73 -37.29 -4.08
CA LEU A 26 30.69 -36.81 -4.94
C LEU A 26 30.80 -35.30 -4.87
N ALA A 27 31.16 -34.70 -6.00
CA ALA A 27 31.09 -33.28 -6.20
C ALA A 27 29.68 -32.82 -5.79
N PRO A 28 29.54 -31.66 -5.12
CA PRO A 28 28.20 -31.11 -4.90
C PRO A 28 27.60 -30.86 -6.29
N GLU A 29 26.59 -31.64 -6.61
CA GLU A 29 25.70 -31.39 -7.74
C GLU A 29 25.13 -29.99 -7.50
N GLU A 30 25.59 -29.02 -8.29
CA GLU A 30 25.01 -27.69 -8.32
C GLU A 30 23.53 -27.88 -8.65
N LEU A 31 22.70 -27.76 -7.59
CA LEU A 31 21.27 -27.58 -7.76
C LEU A 31 21.10 -26.40 -8.74
N PRO A 32 20.40 -26.61 -9.88
CA PRO A 32 20.15 -25.51 -10.79
C PRO A 32 19.49 -24.41 -9.99
N SER A 33 20.15 -23.24 -9.98
CA SER A 33 19.56 -22.01 -9.49
C SER A 33 18.18 -21.92 -10.11
N ALA A 34 17.14 -21.99 -9.28
CA ALA A 34 15.76 -21.85 -9.70
C ALA A 34 15.62 -20.47 -10.35
N GLU A 35 15.85 -20.40 -11.65
CA GLU A 35 15.51 -19.25 -12.47
C GLU A 35 14.04 -18.99 -12.24
N GLY A 36 13.75 -17.81 -11.65
CA GLY A 36 12.53 -17.49 -10.99
C GLY A 36 11.29 -17.72 -11.83
N VAL A 37 10.55 -18.75 -11.51
CA VAL A 37 9.14 -18.84 -11.89
C VAL A 37 8.50 -17.55 -11.36
N PRO A 38 7.90 -16.70 -12.22
CA PRO A 38 7.31 -15.45 -11.77
C PRO A 38 6.21 -15.77 -10.77
N VAL A 39 6.44 -15.43 -9.50
CA VAL A 39 5.47 -15.66 -8.43
C VAL A 39 4.20 -14.87 -8.76
N PRO A 40 3.04 -15.53 -8.90
CA PRO A 40 1.82 -14.89 -9.35
C PRO A 40 1.38 -13.81 -8.35
N ARG A 41 1.16 -12.60 -8.86
CA ARG A 41 0.69 -11.44 -8.09
C ARG A 41 -0.71 -11.08 -8.54
N ARG A 42 -1.62 -10.92 -7.60
CA ARG A 42 -3.00 -10.49 -7.90
C ARG A 42 -3.46 -9.39 -6.95
N LEU A 43 -4.40 -8.57 -7.42
CA LEU A 43 -5.14 -7.62 -6.60
C LEU A 43 -6.58 -8.09 -6.45
N ALA A 44 -7.09 -8.06 -5.24
CA ALA A 44 -8.51 -8.22 -4.93
C ALA A 44 -9.06 -6.94 -4.30
N SER A 45 -10.34 -6.66 -4.49
CA SER A 45 -11.04 -5.61 -3.74
C SER A 45 -11.22 -6.06 -2.29
N VAL A 46 -11.15 -5.11 -1.37
CA VAL A 46 -11.52 -5.36 0.03
C VAL A 46 -13.01 -5.63 0.12
N THR A 47 -13.37 -6.69 0.82
CA THR A 47 -14.74 -7.09 1.14
C THR A 47 -14.80 -7.52 2.61
N LEU A 48 -15.97 -7.79 3.15
CA LEU A 48 -16.09 -8.35 4.51
C LEU A 48 -15.46 -9.74 4.59
N ASP A 49 -15.58 -10.55 3.53
CA ASP A 49 -15.05 -11.93 3.51
C ASP A 49 -13.53 -12.01 3.54
N ASN A 50 -12.82 -10.97 3.06
CA ASN A 50 -11.35 -10.93 3.04
C ASN A 50 -10.76 -9.87 3.97
N LEU A 51 -11.55 -9.31 4.86
CA LEU A 51 -11.07 -8.31 5.81
C LEU A 51 -10.06 -8.91 6.80
N ASP A 52 -10.15 -10.20 7.05
CA ASP A 52 -9.22 -10.96 7.90
C ASP A 52 -7.82 -11.09 7.29
N ASP A 53 -7.68 -10.89 5.98
CA ASP A 53 -6.39 -10.85 5.29
C ASP A 53 -5.59 -9.56 5.57
N LEU A 54 -6.19 -8.55 6.19
CA LEU A 54 -5.47 -7.40 6.67
C LEU A 54 -4.63 -7.75 7.92
N PRO A 55 -3.45 -7.15 8.10
CA PRO A 55 -2.68 -7.33 9.33
C PRO A 55 -3.54 -7.06 10.57
N HIS A 56 -3.43 -7.90 11.60
CA HIS A 56 -4.29 -7.85 12.78
C HIS A 56 -4.43 -6.44 13.39
N LYS A 57 -3.31 -5.68 13.47
CA LYS A 57 -3.33 -4.29 13.95
C LYS A 57 -4.14 -3.37 13.05
N CYS A 58 -4.08 -3.58 11.73
CA CYS A 58 -4.75 -2.73 10.73
C CYS A 58 -6.25 -3.05 10.63
N ARG A 59 -6.63 -4.32 10.83
CA ARG A 59 -8.03 -4.74 10.90
C ARG A 59 -8.79 -4.08 12.06
N LYS A 60 -8.11 -3.86 13.19
CA LYS A 60 -8.66 -3.17 14.36
C LYS A 60 -8.32 -1.68 14.43
N CYS A 61 -7.65 -1.13 13.42
CA CYS A 61 -7.31 0.29 13.39
C CYS A 61 -8.42 1.09 12.70
N VAL A 62 -9.09 1.94 13.45
CA VAL A 62 -10.15 2.85 12.97
C VAL A 62 -9.69 4.32 12.99
N PHE A 63 -8.39 4.52 12.79
CA PHE A 63 -7.80 5.86 12.82
C PHE A 63 -8.43 6.80 11.80
N TRP A 64 -8.66 6.33 10.58
CA TRP A 64 -9.22 7.13 9.50
C TRP A 64 -10.75 7.16 9.51
N GLU A 65 -11.36 6.07 9.93
CA GLU A 65 -12.78 5.79 9.86
C GLU A 65 -13.59 6.56 10.91
N LEU A 66 -12.92 6.98 11.99
CA LEU A 66 -13.53 7.73 13.07
C LEU A 66 -12.83 9.09 13.27
N ASP A 67 -13.59 10.08 13.71
CA ASP A 67 -13.02 11.32 14.22
C ASP A 67 -12.23 11.08 15.53
N PRO A 68 -11.41 12.03 15.99
CA PRO A 68 -10.57 11.84 17.17
C PRO A 68 -11.33 11.44 18.44
N VAL A 69 -12.54 11.96 18.64
CA VAL A 69 -13.33 11.71 19.87
C VAL A 69 -13.92 10.30 19.82
N ASN A 70 -14.56 9.93 18.72
CA ASN A 70 -15.11 8.60 18.55
C ASN A 70 -14.03 7.53 18.47
N HIS A 71 -12.87 7.84 17.89
CA HIS A 71 -11.70 6.95 17.91
C HIS A 71 -11.26 6.65 19.35
N ALA A 72 -11.09 7.65 20.21
CA ALA A 72 -10.72 7.44 21.60
C ALA A 72 -11.78 6.57 22.32
N ARG A 73 -13.06 6.87 22.14
CA ARG A 73 -14.17 6.10 22.72
C ARG A 73 -14.18 4.64 22.26
N ALA A 74 -13.95 4.38 20.97
CA ALA A 74 -13.89 3.01 20.43
C ALA A 74 -12.73 2.21 21.04
N GLN A 75 -11.61 2.87 21.35
CA GLN A 75 -10.46 2.24 22.00
C GLN A 75 -10.69 1.93 23.49
N GLU A 76 -11.46 2.77 24.20
CA GLU A 76 -11.67 2.64 25.63
C GLU A 76 -12.79 1.66 26.00
N VAL A 77 -13.91 1.74 25.31
CA VAL A 77 -15.16 1.04 25.70
C VAL A 77 -15.86 0.34 24.54
N GLY A 78 -15.35 0.48 23.31
CA GLY A 78 -15.94 -0.08 22.11
C GLY A 78 -15.22 -1.32 21.58
N ASP A 79 -15.63 -1.73 20.39
CA ASP A 79 -14.95 -2.75 19.59
C ASP A 79 -14.45 -2.13 18.27
N PRO A 80 -13.16 -1.74 18.18
CA PRO A 80 -12.61 -1.16 16.96
C PRO A 80 -12.68 -2.09 15.74
N GLY A 81 -12.73 -3.41 15.95
CA GLY A 81 -12.91 -4.38 14.87
C GLY A 81 -14.31 -4.27 14.26
N LEU A 82 -15.33 -4.23 15.10
CA LEU A 82 -16.72 -4.05 14.66
C LEU A 82 -16.94 -2.70 13.97
N GLU A 83 -16.32 -1.63 14.48
CA GLU A 83 -16.36 -0.31 13.83
C GLU A 83 -15.72 -0.34 12.42
N LYS A 84 -14.62 -1.07 12.26
CA LYS A 84 -13.98 -1.27 10.95
C LYS A 84 -14.91 -2.04 10.00
N GLU A 85 -15.50 -3.12 10.44
CA GLU A 85 -16.44 -3.93 9.66
C GLU A 85 -17.67 -3.11 9.25
N ALA A 86 -18.24 -2.34 10.18
CA ALA A 86 -19.37 -1.45 9.91
C ALA A 86 -19.02 -0.39 8.86
N TRP A 87 -17.84 0.23 8.98
CA TRP A 87 -17.37 1.19 7.99
C TRP A 87 -17.17 0.55 6.61
N VAL A 88 -16.50 -0.62 6.53
CA VAL A 88 -16.31 -1.35 5.27
C VAL A 88 -17.65 -1.71 4.65
N SER A 89 -18.60 -2.22 5.45
CA SER A 89 -19.95 -2.55 4.98
C SER A 89 -20.66 -1.33 4.39
N ALA A 90 -20.65 -0.19 5.10
CA ALA A 90 -21.22 1.06 4.62
C ALA A 90 -20.58 1.51 3.31
N MET A 91 -19.26 1.48 3.21
CA MET A 91 -18.52 1.85 2.00
C MET A 91 -18.85 0.96 0.81
N LEU A 92 -19.00 -0.35 1.02
CA LEU A 92 -19.37 -1.28 -0.05
C LEU A 92 -20.80 -1.03 -0.54
N LEU A 93 -21.72 -0.74 0.37
CA LEU A 93 -23.13 -0.47 0.04
C LEU A 93 -23.34 0.88 -0.64
N GLU A 94 -22.71 1.94 -0.12
CA GLU A 94 -22.97 3.31 -0.56
C GLU A 94 -22.08 3.74 -1.74
N TRP A 95 -20.86 3.22 -1.77
CA TRP A 95 -19.86 3.63 -2.76
C TRP A 95 -19.27 2.47 -3.57
N GLY A 96 -19.43 1.22 -3.13
CA GLY A 96 -19.07 0.01 -3.87
C GLY A 96 -17.60 -0.37 -3.84
N SER A 97 -16.73 0.30 -3.08
CA SER A 97 -15.31 -0.05 -2.92
C SER A 97 -14.68 0.75 -1.79
N CYS A 98 -13.72 0.16 -1.08
CA CYS A 98 -12.98 0.85 -0.02
C CYS A 98 -11.49 0.50 0.02
N GLY A 99 -11.03 -0.41 -0.86
CA GLY A 99 -9.63 -0.82 -0.81
C GLY A 99 -9.27 -1.94 -1.77
N LYS A 100 -7.98 -2.27 -1.78
CA LYS A 100 -7.40 -3.41 -2.50
C LYS A 100 -6.43 -4.16 -1.58
N ILE A 101 -6.39 -5.49 -1.73
CA ILE A 101 -5.39 -6.37 -1.13
C ILE A 101 -4.53 -6.94 -2.25
N ALA A 102 -3.23 -6.89 -2.06
CA ALA A 102 -2.26 -7.54 -2.93
C ALA A 102 -1.91 -8.91 -2.36
N TYR A 103 -1.96 -9.92 -3.20
CA TYR A 103 -1.55 -11.27 -2.87
C TYR A 103 -0.33 -11.65 -3.72
N VAL A 104 0.59 -12.37 -3.10
CA VAL A 104 1.75 -12.98 -3.72
C VAL A 104 1.67 -14.47 -3.42
N ASP A 105 1.57 -15.30 -4.44
CA ASP A 105 1.37 -16.73 -4.28
C ASP A 105 0.20 -17.09 -3.32
N SER A 106 -0.92 -16.40 -3.49
CA SER A 106 -2.13 -16.49 -2.65
C SER A 106 -1.99 -16.03 -1.19
N VAL A 107 -0.80 -15.59 -0.76
CA VAL A 107 -0.56 -15.02 0.56
C VAL A 107 -0.84 -13.52 0.55
N PRO A 108 -1.61 -12.96 1.52
CA PRO A 108 -1.79 -11.53 1.64
C PRO A 108 -0.44 -10.84 1.89
N ALA A 109 -0.04 -9.94 0.99
CA ALA A 109 1.28 -9.31 1.00
C ALA A 109 1.23 -7.81 1.31
N GLY A 110 0.05 -7.21 1.18
CA GLY A 110 -0.17 -5.81 1.46
C GLY A 110 -1.55 -5.34 1.08
N TYR A 111 -1.91 -4.14 1.50
CA TYR A 111 -3.24 -3.58 1.23
C TYR A 111 -3.18 -2.06 1.11
N VAL A 112 -4.26 -1.49 0.60
CA VAL A 112 -4.52 -0.06 0.52
C VAL A 112 -5.99 0.21 0.79
N LEU A 113 -6.30 1.24 1.59
CA LEU A 113 -7.66 1.72 1.81
C LEU A 113 -7.82 3.14 1.28
N TYR A 114 -8.98 3.41 0.70
CA TYR A 114 -9.33 4.70 0.13
C TYR A 114 -10.85 4.92 0.19
N ALA A 115 -11.28 6.16 0.32
CA ALA A 115 -12.69 6.52 0.30
C ALA A 115 -12.89 8.00 -0.10
N PRO A 116 -14.08 8.38 -0.56
CA PRO A 116 -14.44 9.80 -0.66
C PRO A 116 -14.28 10.49 0.71
N PRO A 117 -13.82 11.75 0.74
CA PRO A 117 -13.51 12.45 2.02
C PRO A 117 -14.67 12.49 3.00
N LEU A 118 -15.92 12.46 2.50
CA LEU A 118 -17.14 12.45 3.32
C LEU A 118 -17.20 11.26 4.29
N TYR A 119 -16.62 10.11 3.88
CA TYR A 119 -16.60 8.89 4.69
C TYR A 119 -15.32 8.73 5.51
N VAL A 120 -14.49 9.77 5.58
CA VAL A 120 -13.22 9.76 6.32
C VAL A 120 -13.19 10.93 7.32
N PRO A 121 -13.92 10.83 8.45
CA PRO A 121 -14.07 11.92 9.42
C PRO A 121 -12.72 12.42 9.96
N ARG A 122 -11.72 11.55 10.10
CA ARG A 122 -10.38 11.93 10.54
C ARG A 122 -9.70 12.96 9.63
N SER A 123 -10.04 12.97 8.35
CA SER A 123 -9.41 13.82 7.35
C SER A 123 -9.49 15.30 7.68
N VAL A 124 -10.56 15.76 8.34
CA VAL A 124 -10.75 17.17 8.69
C VAL A 124 -9.81 17.66 9.79
N ALA A 125 -9.24 16.74 10.56
CA ALA A 125 -8.30 17.07 11.64
C ALA A 125 -6.88 17.39 11.14
N PHE A 126 -6.60 17.20 9.84
CA PHE A 126 -5.28 17.48 9.27
C PHE A 126 -5.12 18.97 8.94
N PRO A 127 -3.93 19.58 9.20
CA PRO A 127 -3.70 21.01 8.98
C PRO A 127 -3.79 21.41 7.50
N THR A 128 -3.66 20.44 6.58
CA THR A 128 -3.75 20.67 5.14
C THR A 128 -5.09 20.26 4.55
N SER A 129 -6.08 19.99 5.41
CA SER A 129 -7.47 19.77 5.02
C SER A 129 -8.09 21.06 4.42
N PRO A 130 -9.23 20.96 3.68
CA PRO A 130 -9.91 19.74 3.24
C PRO A 130 -9.28 19.09 2.01
N VAL A 131 -9.60 17.83 1.78
CA VAL A 131 -9.35 17.14 0.50
C VAL A 131 -10.20 17.80 -0.60
N SER A 132 -9.68 17.86 -1.81
CA SER A 132 -10.38 18.48 -2.94
C SER A 132 -11.66 17.71 -3.30
N GLY A 133 -12.71 18.43 -3.67
CA GLY A 133 -14.03 17.81 -3.94
C GLY A 133 -14.08 16.87 -5.16
N ASP A 134 -13.07 16.92 -6.02
CA ASP A 134 -12.91 16.06 -7.19
C ASP A 134 -11.97 14.87 -6.95
N ALA A 135 -11.47 14.72 -5.72
CA ALA A 135 -10.51 13.71 -5.35
C ALA A 135 -11.07 12.70 -4.33
N VAL A 136 -10.52 11.50 -4.37
CA VAL A 136 -10.71 10.45 -3.37
C VAL A 136 -9.49 10.45 -2.45
N LEU A 137 -9.70 10.25 -1.15
CA LEU A 137 -8.61 10.17 -0.18
C LEU A 137 -8.02 8.76 -0.14
N LEU A 138 -6.72 8.64 -0.40
CA LEU A 138 -5.92 7.47 -0.08
C LEU A 138 -5.60 7.54 1.41
N MET A 139 -6.23 6.66 2.19
CA MET A 139 -6.18 6.70 3.66
C MET A 139 -4.89 6.09 4.19
N THR A 140 -4.63 4.86 3.78
CA THR A 140 -3.47 4.09 4.24
C THR A 140 -3.08 3.04 3.22
N ALA A 141 -1.81 2.64 3.23
CA ALA A 141 -1.31 1.47 2.55
C ALA A 141 -0.23 0.81 3.40
N ASN A 142 -0.17 -0.50 3.38
CA ASN A 142 0.87 -1.24 4.07
C ASN A 142 1.32 -2.43 3.19
N ILE A 143 2.62 -2.62 3.13
CA ILE A 143 3.25 -3.82 2.55
C ILE A 143 3.94 -4.55 3.69
N LEU A 144 3.63 -5.82 3.86
CA LEU A 144 4.28 -6.66 4.85
C LEU A 144 5.79 -6.70 4.59
N THR A 145 6.57 -6.74 5.66
CA THR A 145 8.02 -6.51 5.60
C THR A 145 8.72 -7.47 4.65
N GLU A 146 8.31 -8.73 4.63
CA GLU A 146 8.83 -9.80 3.78
C GLU A 146 8.57 -9.59 2.28
N PHE A 147 7.61 -8.74 1.92
CA PHE A 147 7.25 -8.44 0.53
C PHE A 147 7.67 -7.05 0.06
N ARG A 148 8.41 -6.31 0.89
CA ARG A 148 8.91 -4.97 0.54
C ARG A 148 9.99 -5.04 -0.55
N GLY A 149 10.18 -3.93 -1.27
CA GLY A 149 11.17 -3.85 -2.35
C GLY A 149 10.71 -4.43 -3.69
N GLY A 150 9.66 -5.29 -3.70
CA GLY A 150 9.13 -5.94 -4.90
C GLY A 150 8.16 -5.11 -5.76
N GLY A 151 8.00 -3.82 -5.52
CA GLY A 151 7.11 -2.95 -6.32
C GLY A 151 5.61 -3.06 -6.00
N LEU A 152 5.21 -3.83 -4.97
CA LEU A 152 3.81 -4.03 -4.61
C LEU A 152 3.10 -2.72 -4.24
N GLY A 153 3.78 -1.78 -3.58
CA GLY A 153 3.19 -0.48 -3.25
C GLY A 153 2.77 0.29 -4.50
N ARG A 154 3.61 0.30 -5.54
CA ARG A 154 3.28 0.91 -6.83
C ARG A 154 2.11 0.16 -7.50
N MET A 155 2.12 -1.17 -7.48
CA MET A 155 1.04 -2.01 -8.03
C MET A 155 -0.31 -1.72 -7.35
N LEU A 156 -0.34 -1.55 -6.02
CA LEU A 156 -1.54 -1.18 -5.26
C LEU A 156 -2.06 0.18 -5.69
N VAL A 157 -1.20 1.21 -5.73
CA VAL A 157 -1.59 2.57 -6.17
C VAL A 157 -2.10 2.57 -7.61
N GLN A 158 -1.45 1.85 -8.51
CA GLN A 158 -1.89 1.69 -9.90
C GLN A 158 -3.25 0.98 -10.00
N GLY A 159 -3.47 -0.05 -9.17
CA GLY A 159 -4.75 -0.76 -9.09
C GLY A 159 -5.89 0.14 -8.61
N VAL A 160 -5.63 0.99 -7.61
CA VAL A 160 -6.57 2.02 -7.15
C VAL A 160 -6.81 3.06 -8.25
N ALA A 161 -5.76 3.59 -8.86
CA ALA A 161 -5.86 4.58 -9.92
C ALA A 161 -6.72 4.07 -11.09
N LYS A 162 -6.50 2.81 -11.53
CA LYS A 162 -7.30 2.16 -12.59
C LYS A 162 -8.77 2.04 -12.20
N ASP A 163 -9.08 1.68 -10.95
CA ASP A 163 -10.45 1.54 -10.46
C ASP A 163 -11.16 2.90 -10.41
N LEU A 164 -10.50 3.91 -9.84
CA LEU A 164 -11.03 5.26 -9.71
C LEU A 164 -11.19 5.98 -11.05
N THR A 165 -10.27 5.77 -12.00
CA THR A 165 -10.41 6.29 -13.37
C THR A 165 -11.67 5.76 -14.05
N ARG A 166 -11.95 4.45 -13.91
CA ARG A 166 -13.20 3.86 -14.45
C ARG A 166 -14.47 4.42 -13.83
N ARG A 167 -14.38 4.95 -12.61
CA ARG A 167 -15.48 5.62 -11.89
C ARG A 167 -15.58 7.12 -12.19
N GLY A 168 -14.71 7.66 -13.05
CA GLY A 168 -14.70 9.07 -13.40
C GLY A 168 -14.11 10.00 -12.34
N VAL A 169 -13.41 9.46 -11.33
CA VAL A 169 -12.69 10.25 -10.33
C VAL A 169 -11.49 10.91 -11.00
N LYS A 170 -11.25 12.19 -10.70
CA LYS A 170 -10.20 12.97 -11.36
C LYS A 170 -8.84 12.85 -10.69
N ALA A 171 -8.82 12.66 -9.36
CA ALA A 171 -7.57 12.61 -8.62
C ALA A 171 -7.65 11.73 -7.37
N ILE A 172 -6.48 11.33 -6.89
CA ILE A 172 -6.29 10.75 -5.57
C ILE A 172 -5.49 11.76 -4.75
N GLU A 173 -5.94 12.07 -3.54
CA GLU A 173 -5.16 12.85 -2.59
C GLU A 173 -4.79 12.03 -1.37
N ALA A 174 -3.69 12.38 -0.73
CA ALA A 174 -3.24 11.74 0.51
C ALA A 174 -2.56 12.77 1.39
N PHE A 175 -2.67 12.58 2.70
CA PHE A 175 -1.81 13.28 3.66
C PHE A 175 -0.51 12.48 3.79
N GLY A 176 0.63 13.15 3.61
CA GLY A 176 1.94 12.54 3.80
C GLY A 176 2.46 12.78 5.20
N ASP A 177 3.25 11.86 5.75
CA ASP A 177 4.00 12.06 6.98
C ASP A 177 5.47 12.32 6.66
N LEU A 178 6.00 13.47 7.10
CA LEU A 178 7.40 13.85 6.97
C LEU A 178 8.24 13.56 8.22
N ARG A 179 7.62 13.12 9.32
CA ARG A 179 8.33 12.91 10.60
C ARG A 179 9.16 11.63 10.58
N GLY A 180 8.73 10.64 9.81
CA GLY A 180 9.47 9.37 9.65
C GLY A 180 9.46 8.46 10.89
N ASP A 181 8.63 8.76 11.90
CA ASP A 181 8.55 7.98 13.14
C ASP A 181 7.82 6.63 12.97
N GLY A 182 7.22 6.39 11.82
CA GLY A 182 6.59 5.11 11.46
C GLY A 182 5.42 4.67 12.33
N ILE A 183 4.97 5.53 13.23
CA ILE A 183 3.97 5.20 14.27
C ILE A 183 2.55 5.41 13.79
N SER A 184 2.38 6.19 12.72
CA SER A 184 1.05 6.60 12.26
C SER A 184 0.51 5.74 11.12
N CYS A 185 -0.82 5.66 11.03
CA CYS A 185 -1.49 5.12 9.84
C CYS A 185 -1.45 6.09 8.64
N VAL A 186 -0.68 7.17 8.74
CA VAL A 186 -0.44 8.15 7.67
C VAL A 186 0.74 7.66 6.83
N LEU A 187 0.60 7.77 5.52
CA LEU A 187 1.62 7.30 4.58
C LEU A 187 2.87 8.20 4.61
N PRO A 188 4.08 7.64 4.53
CA PRO A 188 5.28 8.44 4.36
C PRO A 188 5.20 9.32 3.10
N ALA A 189 5.59 10.59 3.22
CA ALA A 189 5.51 11.52 2.10
C ALA A 189 6.46 11.16 0.95
N ASP A 190 7.64 10.63 1.26
CA ASP A 190 8.61 10.13 0.29
C ASP A 190 8.07 8.95 -0.54
N TYR A 191 7.35 8.02 0.10
CA TYR A 191 6.66 6.95 -0.62
C TYR A 191 5.62 7.51 -1.61
N LEU A 192 4.79 8.46 -1.18
CA LEU A 192 3.80 9.07 -2.05
C LEU A 192 4.44 9.76 -3.25
N LEU A 193 5.53 10.51 -3.03
CA LEU A 193 6.30 11.13 -4.10
C LEU A 193 6.90 10.09 -5.06
N ALA A 194 7.45 9.00 -4.54
CA ALA A 194 8.05 7.93 -5.34
C ALA A 194 7.03 7.18 -6.23
N VAL A 195 5.75 7.14 -5.82
CA VAL A 195 4.68 6.53 -6.65
C VAL A 195 3.94 7.53 -7.53
N GLY A 196 4.37 8.81 -7.56
CA GLY A 196 3.94 9.80 -8.56
C GLY A 196 3.03 10.90 -8.04
N PHE A 197 2.75 10.95 -6.74
CA PHE A 197 2.04 12.10 -6.17
C PHE A 197 2.89 13.36 -6.20
N LYS A 198 2.24 14.51 -6.23
CA LYS A 198 2.87 15.83 -6.14
C LYS A 198 2.29 16.59 -4.98
N THR A 199 3.12 17.34 -4.27
CA THR A 199 2.67 18.20 -3.16
C THR A 199 1.79 19.33 -3.68
N VAL A 200 0.54 19.38 -3.22
CA VAL A 200 -0.42 20.44 -3.58
C VAL A 200 -0.64 21.42 -2.42
N ARG A 201 -0.42 20.97 -1.19
CA ARG A 201 -0.45 21.84 0.00
C ARG A 201 0.71 21.49 0.92
N PRO A 202 1.77 22.31 0.95
CA PRO A 202 2.93 22.05 1.79
C PRO A 202 2.60 22.23 3.28
N HIS A 203 3.23 21.44 4.13
CA HIS A 203 3.21 21.56 5.58
C HIS A 203 4.41 20.83 6.17
N HIS A 204 4.98 21.30 7.27
CA HIS A 204 6.22 20.77 7.85
C HIS A 204 6.11 19.35 8.42
N HIS A 205 4.89 18.88 8.75
CA HIS A 205 4.66 17.51 9.22
C HIS A 205 3.75 16.74 8.27
N PHE A 206 2.63 17.34 7.84
CA PHE A 206 1.59 16.67 7.09
C PHE A 206 1.23 17.43 5.81
N PRO A 207 2.10 17.42 4.78
CA PRO A 207 1.74 17.94 3.48
C PRO A 207 0.59 17.13 2.87
N ARG A 208 -0.24 17.79 2.05
CA ARG A 208 -1.21 17.09 1.22
C ARG A 208 -0.64 16.95 -0.18
N LEU A 209 -0.70 15.70 -0.67
CA LEU A 209 -0.18 15.32 -1.98
C LEU A 209 -1.33 14.82 -2.85
N ARG A 210 -1.18 14.97 -4.17
CA ARG A 210 -2.20 14.65 -5.16
C ARG A 210 -1.58 13.90 -6.33
N LEU A 211 -2.30 12.88 -6.81
CA LEU A 211 -2.03 12.13 -8.02
C LEU A 211 -3.20 12.38 -8.99
N GLU A 212 -2.92 13.03 -10.12
CA GLU A 212 -3.91 13.22 -11.17
C GLU A 212 -4.20 11.91 -11.90
N LEU A 213 -5.48 11.61 -12.08
CA LEU A 213 -5.93 10.45 -12.83
C LEU A 213 -6.30 10.90 -14.25
N LYS A 214 -5.61 10.34 -15.24
CA LYS A 214 -5.99 10.54 -16.63
C LYS A 214 -7.25 9.73 -16.92
N THR A 215 -8.32 10.42 -17.29
CA THR A 215 -9.54 9.74 -17.77
C THR A 215 -9.28 9.13 -19.13
N THR A 216 -10.02 8.10 -19.51
CA THR A 216 -9.89 7.46 -20.85
C THR A 216 -10.15 8.45 -21.98
N VAL A 217 -10.94 9.50 -21.71
CA VAL A 217 -11.21 10.59 -22.67
C VAL A 217 -9.97 11.46 -22.85
N SER A 218 -9.32 11.89 -21.76
CA SER A 218 -8.09 12.70 -21.86
C SER A 218 -6.95 11.94 -22.52
N TRP A 219 -6.87 10.61 -22.36
CA TRP A 219 -5.87 9.79 -23.02
C TRP A 219 -6.12 9.70 -24.55
N ARG A 220 -7.39 9.62 -25.00
CA ARG A 220 -7.74 9.69 -26.43
C ARG A 220 -7.40 11.05 -27.02
N GLU A 221 -7.77 12.14 -26.35
CA GLU A 221 -7.43 13.50 -26.76
C GLU A 221 -5.92 13.72 -26.83
N ASP A 222 -5.15 13.26 -25.82
CA ASP A 222 -3.68 13.32 -25.81
C ASP A 222 -3.07 12.53 -26.99
N VAL A 223 -3.64 11.36 -27.33
CA VAL A 223 -3.19 10.53 -28.47
C VAL A 223 -3.59 11.15 -29.80
N GLU A 224 -4.79 11.69 -29.92
CA GLU A 224 -5.26 12.39 -31.15
C GLU A 224 -4.42 13.63 -31.42
N VAL A 225 -4.17 14.46 -30.39
CA VAL A 225 -3.29 15.63 -30.52
C VAL A 225 -1.84 15.24 -30.86
N ALA A 226 -1.32 14.15 -30.27
CA ALA A 226 0.01 13.65 -30.61
C ALA A 226 0.05 13.11 -32.04
N LEU A 227 -1.00 12.40 -32.47
CA LEU A 227 -1.12 11.88 -33.83
C LEU A 227 -1.25 13.03 -34.89
N GLU A 228 -2.07 14.04 -34.58
CA GLU A 228 -2.20 15.22 -35.45
C GLU A 228 -0.88 15.99 -35.59
N ARG A 229 -0.11 16.12 -34.48
CA ARG A 229 1.23 16.73 -34.55
C ARG A 229 2.19 15.92 -35.42
N LEU A 230 2.15 14.59 -35.33
CA LEU A 230 2.96 13.71 -36.16
C LEU A 230 2.53 13.76 -37.64
N LEU A 231 1.23 13.75 -37.92
CA LEU A 231 0.68 13.84 -39.25
C LEU A 231 0.87 15.25 -39.85
N GLY A 232 0.70 16.30 -39.04
CA GLY A 232 0.94 17.70 -39.47
C GLY A 232 2.42 17.99 -39.76
N SER A 233 3.36 17.23 -39.21
CA SER A 233 4.78 17.30 -39.53
C SER A 233 5.14 16.56 -40.84
N MET A 234 4.19 15.82 -41.44
CA MET A 234 4.33 15.08 -42.69
C MET A 234 3.61 15.77 -43.87
N THR A 235 3.46 17.09 -43.87
CA THR A 235 3.00 17.81 -45.08
C THR A 235 4.00 17.62 -46.22
N PRO A 236 3.57 17.12 -47.39
CA PRO A 236 4.44 16.83 -48.48
C PRO A 236 4.78 18.12 -49.27
N GLU A 237 5.69 18.91 -48.77
CA GLU A 237 6.28 20.03 -49.51
C GLU A 237 7.49 19.58 -50.35
N ARG A 238 7.41 18.40 -50.98
CA ARG A 238 8.49 17.86 -51.82
C ARG A 238 8.03 17.17 -53.11
N ALA A 239 6.87 17.53 -53.63
CA ALA A 239 6.40 16.95 -54.90
C ALA A 239 6.22 17.96 -56.05
N LEU A 240 6.81 19.15 -55.97
CA LEU A 240 6.68 20.17 -57.03
C LEU A 240 8.01 20.83 -57.35
N ARG A 241 9.04 20.04 -57.69
CA ARG A 241 10.22 20.49 -58.43
C ARG A 241 10.77 19.33 -59.25
N LEU A 242 10.06 18.94 -60.31
CA LEU A 242 10.58 18.23 -61.46
C LEU A 242 9.46 18.25 -62.54
N ALA A 243 9.34 19.38 -63.22
CA ALA A 243 8.83 19.52 -64.57
C ALA A 243 9.54 20.72 -65.19
#